data_f339ef48cc9f0c716ce756fe39dd2ab3
#
_entry.id   f339ef48cc9f0c716ce756fe39dd2ab3
#
_cell.length_a   1.000
_cell.length_b   1.000
_cell.length_c   1.000
_cell.angle_alpha   90.00
_cell.angle_beta   90.00
_cell.angle_gamma   90.00
#
_symmetry.space_group_name_H-M   'P 1'
#
loop_
_entity.id
_entity.type
_entity.pdbx_description
1 polymer ?
#
loop_
_entity_poly.entity_id
_entity_poly.type
_entity_poly.pdbx_seq_one_letter_code
_entity_poly.pdbx_strand_id
1 'polypeptide(L)'
;MSSQPPTQAQLNLAALAGSPSPRTMRGLRKIQSHHNLSSGPPLSQISSARSSAGPDELAKPAQLDSPVRLRTHRRARSNSDASSREAPAIPTVRRPGRKTGSGFGVKRSLLETLLRDGPQQGNNVQEALQELRYLVLSTRVEADGDGMSTYRIYLWLILLDIPPFPTDHYLALIHRGRSPAYAKIRNDTFRTLATDPLFKRRVTEASLIRLLNAVAWKIHDAKNKHKPKSRPSSRRREMEMLINTPPSIAEEEPSADDMTPSSLISSNSSAAPISPGITSETAVYVQGMNVLCAPFLYAARSEVEAFALFHNFITRECPGYIRGAMDGVHRGLVLVDRCLEIVEPKLAAYLFSKGLQAKLYAFPSVLTLCACTPPLPEVLHLWDFLFAYGSHLNILCIVAQLIQMRDTLLNSPSPNKILRSFPPLDAKEIIALTVLIVRKIPEPLYAELIDHAK
;
A
#
# COMPACT_ATOMS: atom_id res chain seq x y z
N MET A 1 -30.30 -36.44 -13.54
CA MET A 1 -30.14 -35.00 -13.35
C MET A 1 -28.91 -34.58 -14.15
N SER A 2 -29.12 -34.05 -15.33
CA SER A 2 -28.02 -33.64 -16.23
C SER A 2 -27.62 -32.19 -15.87
N SER A 3 -26.40 -32.03 -15.41
CA SER A 3 -25.78 -30.74 -15.19
C SER A 3 -25.46 -30.07 -16.52
N GLN A 4 -26.11 -28.94 -16.81
CA GLN A 4 -25.76 -28.13 -17.98
C GLN A 4 -24.34 -27.57 -17.84
N PRO A 5 -23.57 -27.51 -18.94
CA PRO A 5 -22.25 -26.87 -18.89
C PRO A 5 -22.37 -25.39 -18.61
N PRO A 6 -21.38 -24.79 -17.89
CA PRO A 6 -21.40 -23.38 -17.54
C PRO A 6 -21.42 -22.49 -18.80
N THR A 7 -22.19 -21.42 -18.75
CA THR A 7 -22.28 -20.44 -19.84
C THR A 7 -20.97 -19.69 -20.03
N GLN A 8 -20.70 -19.22 -21.26
CA GLN A 8 -19.49 -18.47 -21.61
C GLN A 8 -19.25 -17.26 -20.70
N ALA A 9 -20.32 -16.63 -20.18
CA ALA A 9 -20.25 -15.55 -19.19
C ALA A 9 -19.70 -16.01 -17.83
N GLN A 10 -20.03 -17.23 -17.39
CA GLN A 10 -19.52 -17.79 -16.12
C GLN A 10 -18.04 -18.19 -16.23
N LEU A 11 -17.63 -18.67 -17.41
CA LEU A 11 -16.21 -18.96 -17.72
C LEU A 11 -15.38 -17.66 -17.76
N ASN A 12 -15.94 -16.58 -18.30
CA ASN A 12 -15.28 -15.26 -18.33
C ASN A 12 -15.16 -14.64 -16.94
N LEU A 13 -16.16 -14.83 -16.06
CA LEU A 13 -16.09 -14.36 -14.65
C LEU A 13 -15.05 -15.13 -13.84
N ALA A 14 -14.92 -16.44 -14.05
CA ALA A 14 -13.91 -17.26 -13.40
C ALA A 14 -12.48 -16.92 -13.90
N ALA A 15 -12.34 -16.53 -15.18
CA ALA A 15 -11.07 -16.08 -15.73
C ALA A 15 -10.63 -14.69 -15.22
N LEU A 16 -11.59 -13.84 -14.82
CA LEU A 16 -11.32 -12.53 -14.20
C LEU A 16 -10.86 -12.63 -12.73
N ALA A 17 -11.20 -13.72 -12.05
CA ALA A 17 -10.85 -13.95 -10.65
C ALA A 17 -9.47 -14.58 -10.43
N GLY A 18 -8.75 -14.94 -11.48
CA GLY A 18 -7.43 -15.59 -11.41
C GLY A 18 -6.29 -14.57 -11.37
N SER A 19 -5.35 -14.76 -10.43
CA SER A 19 -4.01 -14.16 -10.48
C SER A 19 -3.41 -14.26 -11.87
N PRO A 20 -2.54 -13.31 -12.30
CA PRO A 20 -1.94 -13.36 -13.63
C PRO A 20 -1.29 -14.73 -13.86
N SER A 21 -1.83 -15.47 -14.81
CA SER A 21 -1.39 -16.83 -15.10
C SER A 21 0.06 -16.81 -15.62
N PRO A 22 0.78 -17.95 -15.60
CA PRO A 22 2.10 -18.10 -16.22
C PRO A 22 2.14 -17.63 -17.70
N ARG A 23 1.00 -17.59 -18.37
CA ARG A 23 0.86 -17.02 -19.72
C ARG A 23 1.15 -15.51 -19.78
N THR A 24 0.82 -14.75 -18.74
CA THR A 24 1.10 -13.30 -18.66
C THR A 24 2.61 -13.07 -18.61
N MET A 25 3.35 -13.93 -17.91
CA MET A 25 4.81 -13.85 -17.82
C MET A 25 5.51 -14.38 -19.10
N ARG A 26 4.90 -15.33 -19.83
CA ARG A 26 5.36 -15.66 -21.19
C ARG A 26 5.19 -14.47 -22.13
N GLY A 27 4.15 -13.66 -21.95
CA GLY A 27 3.97 -12.39 -22.64
C GLY A 27 5.11 -11.41 -22.35
N LEU A 28 5.49 -11.22 -21.09
CA LEU A 28 6.63 -10.39 -20.67
C LEU A 28 7.96 -10.87 -21.29
N ARG A 29 8.19 -12.19 -21.29
CA ARG A 29 9.37 -12.79 -21.94
C ARG A 29 9.36 -12.59 -23.47
N LYS A 30 8.19 -12.57 -24.12
CA LYS A 30 8.04 -12.41 -25.56
C LYS A 30 8.14 -10.94 -26.01
N ILE A 31 7.64 -9.98 -25.23
CA ILE A 31 7.68 -8.55 -25.53
C ILE A 31 9.11 -8.04 -25.60
N GLN A 32 9.99 -8.52 -24.72
CA GLN A 32 11.40 -8.08 -24.68
C GLN A 32 12.25 -8.61 -25.84
N SER A 33 11.82 -9.68 -26.53
CA SER A 33 12.51 -10.18 -27.73
C SER A 33 12.27 -9.30 -28.97
N HIS A 34 11.32 -8.37 -28.94
CA HIS A 34 11.00 -7.46 -30.04
C HIS A 34 11.53 -6.03 -29.86
N HIS A 35 12.05 -5.68 -28.69
CA HIS A 35 12.68 -4.39 -28.46
C HIS A 35 14.20 -4.54 -28.45
N ASN A 36 14.84 -4.41 -29.62
CA ASN A 36 16.20 -3.93 -29.71
C ASN A 36 16.23 -2.49 -29.20
N LEU A 37 16.67 -2.31 -27.96
CA LEU A 37 17.06 -1.00 -27.46
C LEU A 37 18.21 -0.52 -28.35
N SER A 38 17.93 0.44 -29.23
CA SER A 38 18.92 1.13 -30.02
C SER A 38 19.98 1.68 -29.08
N SER A 39 21.18 1.17 -29.20
CA SER A 39 22.40 1.65 -28.57
C SER A 39 22.59 3.13 -28.87
N GLY A 40 22.55 3.96 -27.83
CA GLY A 40 23.08 5.33 -27.89
C GLY A 40 24.58 5.31 -28.12
N PRO A 41 25.15 6.36 -28.72
CA PRO A 41 26.56 6.41 -29.09
C PRO A 41 27.47 6.41 -27.86
N PRO A 42 28.73 5.91 -27.99
CA PRO A 42 29.69 5.82 -26.90
C PRO A 42 30.22 7.22 -26.52
N LEU A 43 30.26 7.49 -25.24
CA LEU A 43 30.95 8.65 -24.66
C LEU A 43 32.46 8.48 -24.83
N SER A 44 33.05 9.23 -25.77
CA SER A 44 34.47 9.41 -25.86
C SER A 44 34.90 10.61 -25.01
N GLN A 45 35.83 10.33 -24.12
CA GLN A 45 36.94 11.18 -23.60
C GLN A 45 36.78 12.70 -23.65
N ILE A 46 36.75 13.33 -22.47
CA ILE A 46 37.34 14.65 -22.27
C ILE A 46 38.30 14.57 -21.09
N SER A 47 39.55 14.80 -21.42
CA SER A 47 40.71 14.82 -20.56
C SER A 47 40.77 16.05 -19.66
N SER A 48 41.39 15.83 -18.53
CA SER A 48 41.97 16.73 -17.53
C SER A 48 42.48 18.10 -18.00
N ALA A 49 42.12 19.16 -17.23
CA ALA A 49 43.02 20.28 -17.00
C ALA A 49 42.93 20.74 -15.53
N ARG A 50 44.09 20.63 -14.87
CA ARG A 50 44.36 21.22 -13.55
C ARG A 50 44.53 22.73 -13.69
N SER A 51 44.06 23.51 -12.70
CA SER A 51 44.76 24.71 -12.22
C SER A 51 44.39 25.00 -10.78
N SER A 52 45.41 25.18 -10.01
CA SER A 52 45.57 25.58 -8.62
C SER A 52 45.28 27.05 -8.38
N ALA A 53 44.72 27.44 -7.26
CA ALA A 53 45.18 28.50 -6.33
C ALA A 53 44.11 28.75 -5.24
N GLY A 54 44.49 28.65 -3.98
CA GLY A 54 43.79 29.26 -2.81
C GLY A 54 44.56 30.54 -2.43
N PRO A 55 44.46 31.06 -1.15
CA PRO A 55 43.33 31.18 -0.23
C PRO A 55 43.12 32.66 0.26
N ASP A 56 42.33 32.85 1.34
CA ASP A 56 42.10 34.04 2.19
C ASP A 56 41.04 35.05 1.71
N GLU A 57 40.04 35.40 2.52
CA GLU A 57 40.08 36.18 3.73
C GLU A 57 38.71 36.28 4.45
N LEU A 58 38.77 36.48 5.74
CA LEU A 58 37.70 36.76 6.70
C LEU A 58 36.94 38.08 6.43
N ALA A 59 35.64 38.11 6.71
CA ALA A 59 34.99 39.23 7.44
C ALA A 59 33.55 38.87 7.89
N LYS A 60 33.28 38.98 9.18
CA LYS A 60 32.00 39.12 9.87
C LYS A 60 31.71 40.61 10.13
N PRO A 61 30.62 40.97 10.80
CA PRO A 61 29.21 41.05 10.42
C PRO A 61 28.65 42.49 10.55
N ALA A 62 27.45 42.78 10.08
CA ALA A 62 26.70 43.98 10.50
C ALA A 62 25.22 43.70 10.70
N GLN A 63 24.74 44.15 11.85
CA GLN A 63 23.39 44.15 12.38
C GLN A 63 22.53 45.33 11.89
N LEU A 64 21.23 45.27 12.27
CA LEU A 64 20.20 46.32 12.39
C LEU A 64 19.42 46.60 11.06
N ASP A 65 18.10 46.71 11.01
CA ASP A 65 17.06 47.13 11.97
C ASP A 65 15.66 46.73 11.43
N SER A 66 14.75 46.46 12.36
CA SER A 66 13.30 46.40 12.07
C SER A 66 12.72 47.83 12.03
N PRO A 67 11.51 48.04 11.42
CA PRO A 67 10.41 48.32 12.34
C PRO A 67 9.04 47.72 11.98
N VAL A 68 8.36 47.44 13.01
CA VAL A 68 6.94 47.15 13.26
C VAL A 68 6.00 48.13 12.55
N ARG A 69 4.89 47.62 11.94
CA ARG A 69 3.60 48.30 11.93
C ARG A 69 2.42 47.33 11.99
N LEU A 70 1.70 47.42 13.08
CA LEU A 70 0.32 46.94 13.27
C LEU A 70 -0.66 47.61 12.31
N ARG A 71 -1.66 46.83 11.84
CA ARG A 71 -3.04 47.34 11.61
C ARG A 71 -4.06 46.19 11.66
N THR A 72 -4.73 46.07 12.75
CA THR A 72 -6.15 46.03 13.16
C THR A 72 -7.20 45.60 12.12
N HIS A 73 -7.90 44.55 12.54
CA HIS A 73 -9.31 44.13 12.39
C HIS A 73 -10.25 44.84 11.43
N ARG A 74 -10.96 44.04 10.64
CA ARG A 74 -12.42 44.16 10.51
C ARG A 74 -13.08 42.81 10.18
N ARG A 75 -13.88 42.33 11.15
CA ARG A 75 -14.94 41.33 10.98
C ARG A 75 -16.05 41.96 10.14
N ALA A 76 -16.59 41.20 9.17
CA ALA A 76 -17.90 41.45 8.62
C ALA A 76 -18.76 40.19 8.78
N ARG A 77 -19.92 40.40 9.35
CA ARG A 77 -20.95 39.42 9.71
C ARG A 77 -21.73 39.02 8.45
N SER A 78 -22.17 37.75 8.45
CA SER A 78 -23.25 37.24 7.60
C SER A 78 -24.57 37.95 7.87
N ASN A 79 -25.31 38.21 6.81
CA ASN A 79 -26.74 38.47 6.90
C ASN A 79 -27.44 37.60 5.84
N SER A 80 -28.25 36.66 6.35
CA SER A 80 -29.29 35.99 5.62
C SER A 80 -30.51 36.88 5.67
N ASP A 81 -31.11 37.17 4.52
CA ASP A 81 -32.55 37.37 4.49
C ASP A 81 -33.09 37.14 3.09
N ALA A 82 -34.16 36.36 3.07
CA ALA A 82 -34.95 35.98 1.93
C ALA A 82 -35.93 37.12 1.55
N SER A 83 -36.10 37.42 0.28
CA SER A 83 -37.41 37.74 -0.24
C SER A 83 -37.46 37.67 -1.77
N SER A 84 -38.46 36.98 -2.22
CA SER A 84 -38.94 36.79 -3.57
C SER A 84 -39.21 38.12 -4.27
N ARG A 85 -38.72 38.28 -5.51
CA ARG A 85 -39.34 39.16 -6.52
C ARG A 85 -39.07 38.65 -7.92
N GLU A 86 -40.14 38.54 -8.68
CA GLU A 86 -40.24 38.22 -10.09
C GLU A 86 -39.32 39.09 -10.96
N ALA A 87 -38.67 38.46 -11.95
CA ALA A 87 -37.89 39.13 -12.95
C ALA A 87 -38.65 39.25 -14.28
N PRO A 88 -38.60 40.42 -14.96
CA PRO A 88 -39.17 40.55 -16.29
C PRO A 88 -38.24 40.02 -17.37
N ALA A 89 -38.84 39.46 -18.42
CA ALA A 89 -38.19 38.89 -19.59
C ALA A 89 -37.33 39.90 -20.35
N ILE A 90 -36.06 39.49 -20.66
CA ILE A 90 -35.15 40.26 -21.54
C ILE A 90 -35.02 39.52 -22.87
N PRO A 91 -35.05 40.25 -24.02
CA PRO A 91 -35.08 39.66 -25.36
C PRO A 91 -33.74 39.02 -25.75
N THR A 92 -33.83 37.87 -26.41
CA THR A 92 -32.72 37.11 -27.00
C THR A 92 -32.07 37.88 -28.15
N VAL A 93 -30.84 38.38 -27.88
CA VAL A 93 -29.98 38.86 -28.97
C VAL A 93 -29.18 37.65 -29.48
N ARG A 94 -29.42 37.26 -30.74
CA ARG A 94 -28.63 36.28 -31.48
C ARG A 94 -27.17 36.78 -31.58
N ARG A 95 -26.23 36.13 -30.91
CA ARG A 95 -24.79 36.32 -31.15
C ARG A 95 -24.38 35.60 -32.44
N PRO A 96 -23.58 36.25 -33.31
CA PRO A 96 -23.06 35.62 -34.53
C PRO A 96 -22.10 34.47 -34.14
N GLY A 97 -22.18 33.37 -34.91
CA GLY A 97 -21.41 32.13 -34.68
C GLY A 97 -19.93 32.39 -34.55
N ARG A 98 -19.41 32.04 -33.37
CA ARG A 98 -17.97 31.96 -33.09
C ARG A 98 -17.44 30.76 -33.87
N LYS A 99 -16.67 31.00 -34.92
CA LYS A 99 -15.87 29.99 -35.60
C LYS A 99 -15.08 29.26 -34.55
N THR A 100 -15.33 27.97 -34.41
CA THR A 100 -14.51 27.06 -33.58
C THR A 100 -13.09 27.05 -34.19
N GLY A 101 -12.22 27.88 -33.61
CA GLY A 101 -10.81 27.77 -33.85
C GLY A 101 -10.39 26.37 -33.45
N SER A 102 -9.59 25.69 -34.28
CA SER A 102 -8.99 24.40 -34.04
C SER A 102 -8.25 24.46 -32.69
N GLY A 103 -8.89 23.92 -31.65
CA GLY A 103 -8.24 23.72 -30.38
C GLY A 103 -7.04 22.84 -30.63
N PHE A 104 -5.86 23.23 -30.13
CA PHE A 104 -4.74 22.37 -29.95
C PHE A 104 -5.25 21.17 -29.12
N GLY A 105 -5.55 20.06 -29.79
CA GLY A 105 -5.93 18.82 -29.15
C GLY A 105 -4.74 18.37 -28.31
N VAL A 106 -4.84 18.51 -26.99
CA VAL A 106 -3.91 17.86 -26.06
C VAL A 106 -3.90 16.39 -26.47
N LYS A 107 -2.78 15.90 -27.00
CA LYS A 107 -2.62 14.50 -27.38
C LYS A 107 -2.72 13.71 -26.08
N ARG A 108 -3.86 13.04 -25.88
CA ARG A 108 -4.06 12.12 -24.75
C ARG A 108 -3.12 10.93 -24.89
N SER A 109 -2.65 10.41 -23.76
CA SER A 109 -1.90 9.17 -23.78
C SER A 109 -2.79 8.01 -24.21
N LEU A 110 -2.21 6.98 -24.83
CA LEU A 110 -2.94 5.77 -25.20
C LEU A 110 -3.58 5.11 -23.97
N LEU A 111 -2.89 5.14 -22.84
CA LEU A 111 -3.37 4.63 -21.57
C LEU A 111 -4.63 5.39 -21.07
N GLU A 112 -4.63 6.72 -21.14
CA GLU A 112 -5.79 7.51 -20.79
C GLU A 112 -6.98 7.22 -21.73
N THR A 113 -6.72 7.12 -23.02
CA THR A 113 -7.75 6.79 -24.02
C THR A 113 -8.38 5.44 -23.74
N LEU A 114 -7.57 4.41 -23.49
CA LEU A 114 -8.06 3.07 -23.18
C LEU A 114 -8.87 3.00 -21.88
N LEU A 115 -8.44 3.73 -20.85
CA LEU A 115 -9.15 3.78 -19.56
C LEU A 115 -10.49 4.53 -19.66
N ARG A 116 -10.58 5.54 -20.51
CA ARG A 116 -11.75 6.39 -20.64
C ARG A 116 -12.79 5.85 -21.61
N ASP A 117 -12.31 5.42 -22.78
CA ASP A 117 -13.16 5.06 -23.92
C ASP A 117 -13.41 3.54 -23.98
N GLY A 118 -12.65 2.76 -23.18
CA GLY A 118 -12.73 1.31 -23.15
C GLY A 118 -12.04 0.62 -24.34
N PRO A 119 -12.23 -0.69 -24.49
CA PRO A 119 -11.67 -1.44 -25.62
C PRO A 119 -12.21 -0.94 -26.94
N GLN A 120 -11.35 -0.93 -27.97
CA GLN A 120 -11.77 -0.59 -29.33
C GLN A 120 -12.82 -1.60 -29.84
N GLN A 121 -13.66 -1.15 -30.78
CA GLN A 121 -14.68 -2.02 -31.35
C GLN A 121 -14.03 -3.28 -31.96
N GLY A 122 -14.46 -4.45 -31.46
CA GLY A 122 -13.93 -5.75 -31.87
C GLY A 122 -12.93 -6.40 -30.90
N ASN A 123 -12.34 -5.67 -29.98
CA ASN A 123 -11.44 -6.23 -28.96
C ASN A 123 -12.23 -6.69 -27.73
N ASN A 124 -11.84 -7.82 -27.16
CA ASN A 124 -12.44 -8.29 -25.92
C ASN A 124 -11.77 -7.62 -24.69
N VAL A 125 -12.45 -7.68 -23.54
CA VAL A 125 -11.96 -7.08 -22.28
C VAL A 125 -10.59 -7.63 -21.86
N GLN A 126 -10.30 -8.89 -22.15
CA GLN A 126 -9.01 -9.52 -21.81
C GLN A 126 -7.85 -8.96 -22.63
N GLU A 127 -8.07 -8.71 -23.91
CA GLU A 127 -7.10 -8.05 -24.78
C GLU A 127 -6.83 -6.63 -24.33
N ALA A 128 -7.88 -5.88 -24.00
CA ALA A 128 -7.75 -4.52 -23.44
C ALA A 128 -6.99 -4.51 -22.12
N LEU A 129 -7.21 -5.49 -21.23
CA LEU A 129 -6.43 -5.61 -19.99
C LEU A 129 -4.96 -5.95 -20.26
N GLN A 130 -4.66 -6.76 -21.26
CA GLN A 130 -3.27 -7.05 -21.66
C GLN A 130 -2.59 -5.81 -22.24
N GLU A 131 -3.30 -5.06 -23.09
CA GLU A 131 -2.82 -3.80 -23.62
C GLU A 131 -2.58 -2.77 -22.51
N LEU A 132 -3.52 -2.66 -21.54
CA LEU A 132 -3.39 -1.79 -20.38
C LEU A 132 -2.12 -2.12 -19.57
N ARG A 133 -1.87 -3.40 -19.29
CA ARG A 133 -0.65 -3.82 -18.60
C ARG A 133 0.61 -3.49 -19.40
N TYR A 134 0.58 -3.70 -20.71
CA TYR A 134 1.69 -3.34 -21.58
C TYR A 134 1.98 -1.83 -21.55
N LEU A 135 0.94 -1.00 -21.63
CA LEU A 135 1.09 0.45 -21.56
C LEU A 135 1.65 0.92 -20.23
N VAL A 136 1.23 0.34 -19.09
CA VAL A 136 1.81 0.64 -17.78
C VAL A 136 3.32 0.37 -17.75
N LEU A 137 3.77 -0.73 -18.35
CA LEU A 137 5.20 -1.08 -18.39
C LEU A 137 6.00 -0.21 -19.37
N SER A 138 5.44 0.08 -20.54
CA SER A 138 6.16 0.72 -21.64
C SER A 138 6.17 2.25 -21.58
N THR A 139 5.08 2.87 -21.12
CA THR A 139 4.91 4.33 -21.19
C THR A 139 4.91 5.02 -19.84
N ARG A 140 4.79 4.28 -18.73
CA ARG A 140 4.58 4.82 -17.39
C ARG A 140 3.24 5.58 -17.28
N VAL A 141 2.63 5.59 -16.10
CA VAL A 141 1.45 6.40 -15.80
C VAL A 141 1.84 7.88 -15.71
N GLU A 142 1.22 8.72 -16.52
CA GLU A 142 1.43 10.17 -16.45
C GLU A 142 1.00 10.71 -15.08
N ALA A 143 1.89 11.47 -14.44
CA ALA A 143 1.69 12.07 -13.14
C ALA A 143 2.47 13.39 -13.05
N ASP A 144 2.02 14.26 -12.14
CA ASP A 144 2.76 15.48 -11.79
C ASP A 144 3.99 15.20 -10.91
N GLY A 145 4.69 16.25 -10.50
CA GLY A 145 5.89 16.13 -9.65
C GLY A 145 5.62 15.52 -8.27
N ASP A 146 4.39 15.56 -7.80
CA ASP A 146 3.93 14.94 -6.56
C ASP A 146 3.48 13.48 -6.77
N GLY A 147 3.56 12.96 -7.98
CA GLY A 147 3.10 11.62 -8.36
C GLY A 147 1.60 11.50 -8.56
N MET A 148 0.86 12.62 -8.61
CA MET A 148 -0.59 12.60 -8.78
C MET A 148 -0.98 12.42 -10.23
N SER A 149 -1.97 11.56 -10.46
CA SER A 149 -2.54 11.29 -11.77
C SER A 149 -4.06 11.31 -11.70
N THR A 150 -4.68 11.84 -12.75
CA THR A 150 -6.15 11.92 -12.83
C THR A 150 -6.83 10.56 -12.97
N TYR A 151 -6.09 9.56 -13.44
CA TYR A 151 -6.66 8.24 -13.75
C TYR A 151 -5.97 7.06 -13.04
N ARG A 152 -4.91 7.26 -12.24
CA ARG A 152 -4.22 6.17 -11.52
C ARG A 152 -5.17 5.33 -10.66
N ILE A 153 -6.12 5.95 -9.98
CA ILE A 153 -7.07 5.23 -9.13
C ILE A 153 -7.99 4.34 -9.96
N TYR A 154 -8.47 4.80 -11.12
CA TYR A 154 -9.26 3.97 -12.03
C TYR A 154 -8.44 2.80 -12.56
N LEU A 155 -7.18 3.06 -12.94
CA LEU A 155 -6.24 2.02 -13.34
C LEU A 155 -6.12 0.94 -12.26
N TRP A 156 -5.90 1.32 -11.00
CA TRP A 156 -5.75 0.37 -9.90
C TRP A 156 -7.04 -0.41 -9.63
N LEU A 157 -8.20 0.23 -9.68
CA LEU A 157 -9.50 -0.44 -9.54
C LEU A 157 -9.71 -1.49 -10.63
N ILE A 158 -9.35 -1.19 -11.88
CA ILE A 158 -9.47 -2.12 -13.01
C ILE A 158 -8.45 -3.26 -12.89
N LEU A 159 -7.18 -2.95 -12.61
CA LEU A 159 -6.12 -3.98 -12.52
C LEU A 159 -6.34 -4.96 -11.37
N LEU A 160 -6.91 -4.50 -10.25
CA LEU A 160 -7.22 -5.31 -9.07
C LEU A 160 -8.64 -5.88 -9.08
N ASP A 161 -9.43 -5.65 -10.16
CA ASP A 161 -10.82 -6.10 -10.29
C ASP A 161 -11.67 -5.71 -9.05
N ILE A 162 -11.63 -4.43 -8.69
CA ILE A 162 -12.35 -3.91 -7.53
C ILE A 162 -13.59 -3.15 -8.00
N PRO A 163 -14.79 -3.62 -7.65
CA PRO A 163 -16.03 -2.91 -7.98
C PRO A 163 -16.15 -1.60 -7.18
N PRO A 164 -16.91 -0.62 -7.70
CA PRO A 164 -17.22 0.60 -6.96
C PRO A 164 -17.84 0.27 -5.59
N PHE A 165 -17.36 0.92 -4.53
CA PHE A 165 -17.85 0.72 -3.18
C PHE A 165 -18.88 1.81 -2.83
N PRO A 166 -20.10 1.44 -2.33
CA PRO A 166 -21.11 2.43 -1.96
C PRO A 166 -20.65 3.31 -0.79
N THR A 167 -20.78 4.62 -0.95
CA THR A 167 -20.37 5.61 0.06
C THR A 167 -21.11 5.40 1.39
N ASP A 168 -22.40 5.08 1.35
CA ASP A 168 -23.20 4.85 2.55
C ASP A 168 -22.68 3.68 3.40
N HIS A 169 -22.17 2.64 2.77
CA HIS A 169 -21.55 1.53 3.50
C HIS A 169 -20.26 1.96 4.21
N TYR A 170 -19.45 2.82 3.60
CA TYR A 170 -18.26 3.39 4.25
C TYR A 170 -18.67 4.28 5.43
N LEU A 171 -19.62 5.18 5.24
CA LEU A 171 -20.13 6.05 6.30
C LEU A 171 -20.72 5.26 7.46
N ALA A 172 -21.46 4.18 7.19
CA ALA A 172 -21.96 3.29 8.23
C ALA A 172 -20.84 2.68 9.09
N LEU A 173 -19.68 2.33 8.49
CA LEU A 173 -18.52 1.85 9.26
C LEU A 173 -17.89 2.98 10.11
N ILE A 174 -17.87 4.22 9.62
CA ILE A 174 -17.39 5.38 10.37
C ILE A 174 -18.31 5.67 11.55
N HIS A 175 -19.62 5.66 11.37
CA HIS A 175 -20.61 5.94 12.42
C HIS A 175 -20.59 4.91 13.57
N ARG A 176 -20.03 3.71 13.35
CA ARG A 176 -19.86 2.71 14.43
C ARG A 176 -18.86 3.14 15.52
N GLY A 177 -18.07 4.20 15.27
CA GLY A 177 -17.09 4.68 16.21
C GLY A 177 -15.84 3.79 16.28
N ARG A 178 -15.24 3.68 17.46
CA ARG A 178 -13.95 3.02 17.67
C ARG A 178 -14.05 1.50 17.52
N SER A 179 -13.22 0.91 16.68
CA SER A 179 -13.05 -0.54 16.55
C SER A 179 -12.23 -1.14 17.70
N PRO A 180 -12.23 -2.47 17.90
CA PRO A 180 -11.34 -3.12 18.87
C PRO A 180 -9.85 -2.83 18.64
N ALA A 181 -9.45 -2.49 17.41
CA ALA A 181 -8.08 -2.15 17.05
C ALA A 181 -7.74 -0.66 17.15
N TYR A 182 -8.70 0.21 17.51
CA TYR A 182 -8.54 1.67 17.45
C TYR A 182 -7.30 2.19 18.19
N ALA A 183 -7.02 1.69 19.40
CA ALA A 183 -5.85 2.12 20.17
C ALA A 183 -4.52 1.79 19.45
N LYS A 184 -4.42 0.60 18.86
CA LYS A 184 -3.24 0.19 18.07
C LYS A 184 -3.07 1.07 16.82
N ILE A 185 -4.17 1.32 16.10
CA ILE A 185 -4.18 2.19 14.92
C ILE A 185 -3.66 3.58 15.27
N ARG A 186 -4.21 4.20 16.32
CA ARG A 186 -3.81 5.54 16.76
C ARG A 186 -2.33 5.61 17.15
N ASN A 187 -1.81 4.57 17.79
CA ASN A 187 -0.40 4.49 18.20
C ASN A 187 0.57 4.39 17.02
N ASP A 188 0.10 4.00 15.83
CA ASP A 188 0.94 3.85 14.65
C ASP A 188 0.79 5.02 13.66
N THR A 189 -0.39 5.66 13.59
CA THR A 189 -0.70 6.64 12.55
C THR A 189 0.10 7.93 12.66
N PHE A 190 0.41 8.42 13.86
CA PHE A 190 1.16 9.66 14.04
C PHE A 190 2.58 9.63 13.43
N ARG A 191 3.16 8.44 13.32
CA ARG A 191 4.52 8.22 12.76
C ARG A 191 4.52 7.76 11.30
N THR A 192 3.33 7.59 10.68
CA THR A 192 3.21 7.11 9.30
C THR A 192 3.75 8.14 8.33
N LEU A 193 4.82 7.79 7.59
CA LEU A 193 5.50 8.64 6.63
C LEU A 193 5.74 10.07 7.18
N ALA A 194 6.09 10.15 8.47
CA ALA A 194 6.19 11.41 9.21
C ALA A 194 7.28 12.36 8.68
N THR A 195 8.22 11.87 7.90
CA THR A 195 9.28 12.65 7.25
C THR A 195 8.93 13.04 5.82
N ASP A 196 7.87 12.49 5.22
CA ASP A 196 7.48 12.78 3.84
C ASP A 196 6.58 14.04 3.79
N PRO A 197 7.07 15.16 3.18
CA PRO A 197 6.31 16.40 3.12
C PRO A 197 5.11 16.32 2.18
N LEU A 198 5.17 15.49 1.12
CA LEU A 198 4.08 15.31 0.15
C LEU A 198 2.90 14.61 0.83
N PHE A 199 3.20 13.54 1.59
CA PHE A 199 2.19 12.81 2.34
C PHE A 199 1.50 13.72 3.36
N LYS A 200 2.26 14.46 4.19
CA LYS A 200 1.72 15.36 5.22
C LYS A 200 0.84 16.47 4.66
N ARG A 201 1.15 16.97 3.47
CA ARG A 201 0.36 18.03 2.82
C ARG A 201 -1.03 17.53 2.40
N ARG A 202 -1.14 16.26 2.01
CA ARG A 202 -2.34 15.70 1.41
C ARG A 202 -3.15 14.82 2.35
N VAL A 203 -2.50 14.07 3.22
CA VAL A 203 -3.15 13.10 4.11
C VAL A 203 -3.08 13.57 5.55
N THR A 204 -4.23 13.70 6.17
CA THR A 204 -4.32 14.00 7.61
C THR A 204 -4.25 12.71 8.43
N GLU A 205 -3.72 12.78 9.63
CA GLU A 205 -3.73 11.64 10.56
C GLU A 205 -5.17 11.15 10.82
N ALA A 206 -6.11 12.08 10.94
CA ALA A 206 -7.51 11.76 11.16
C ALA A 206 -8.13 10.96 9.99
N SER A 207 -7.79 11.26 8.74
CA SER A 207 -8.26 10.51 7.57
C SER A 207 -7.69 9.09 7.55
N LEU A 208 -6.40 8.94 7.88
CA LEU A 208 -5.76 7.63 7.97
C LEU A 208 -6.35 6.78 9.09
N ILE A 209 -6.59 7.38 10.28
CA ILE A 209 -7.27 6.70 11.40
C ILE A 209 -8.67 6.23 10.99
N ARG A 210 -9.48 7.11 10.36
CA ARG A 210 -10.84 6.75 9.92
C ARG A 210 -10.86 5.57 8.98
N LEU A 211 -10.00 5.63 7.95
CA LEU A 211 -9.91 4.57 6.94
C LEU A 211 -9.49 3.23 7.58
N LEU A 212 -8.40 3.21 8.34
CA LEU A 212 -7.91 2.00 9.00
C LEU A 212 -8.92 1.44 10.01
N ASN A 213 -9.63 2.30 10.73
CA ASN A 213 -10.67 1.90 11.67
C ASN A 213 -11.89 1.29 10.95
N ALA A 214 -12.29 1.82 9.80
CA ALA A 214 -13.35 1.24 8.96
C ALA A 214 -12.94 -0.14 8.41
N VAL A 215 -11.68 -0.29 7.96
CA VAL A 215 -11.12 -1.58 7.52
C VAL A 215 -11.11 -2.58 8.68
N ALA A 216 -10.70 -2.16 9.87
CA ALA A 216 -10.71 -3.00 11.08
C ALA A 216 -12.13 -3.51 11.41
N TRP A 217 -13.16 -2.66 11.31
CA TRP A 217 -14.55 -3.08 11.47
C TRP A 217 -14.97 -4.11 10.43
N LYS A 218 -14.62 -3.89 9.15
CA LYS A 218 -14.98 -4.82 8.07
C LYS A 218 -14.35 -6.20 8.26
N ILE A 219 -13.07 -6.26 8.65
CA ILE A 219 -12.38 -7.52 8.94
C ILE A 219 -12.98 -8.18 10.20
N HIS A 220 -13.27 -7.41 11.25
CA HIS A 220 -13.89 -7.92 12.46
C HIS A 220 -15.27 -8.57 12.17
N ASP A 221 -16.09 -7.93 11.35
CA ASP A 221 -17.39 -8.48 10.97
C ASP A 221 -17.27 -9.77 10.15
N ALA A 222 -16.29 -9.83 9.24
CA ALA A 222 -16.01 -11.04 8.49
C ALA A 222 -15.62 -12.20 9.42
N LYS A 223 -14.74 -11.96 10.41
CA LYS A 223 -14.36 -12.97 11.43
C LYS A 223 -15.56 -13.47 12.22
N ASN A 224 -16.44 -12.57 12.65
CA ASN A 224 -17.59 -12.94 13.48
C ASN A 224 -18.65 -13.73 12.70
N LYS A 225 -18.76 -13.51 11.38
CA LYS A 225 -19.64 -14.31 10.52
C LYS A 225 -19.18 -15.77 10.39
N HIS A 226 -17.89 -16.01 10.48
CA HIS A 226 -17.27 -17.34 10.35
C HIS A 226 -17.13 -18.07 11.69
N LYS A 227 -17.36 -17.41 12.85
CA LYS A 227 -17.43 -18.11 14.13
C LYS A 227 -18.70 -18.96 14.17
N PRO A 228 -18.59 -20.30 14.36
CA PRO A 228 -19.76 -21.12 14.56
C PRO A 228 -20.52 -20.56 15.79
N LYS A 229 -21.81 -20.28 15.63
CA LYS A 229 -22.67 -19.91 16.76
C LYS A 229 -22.64 -21.08 17.74
N SER A 230 -21.76 -21.02 18.72
CA SER A 230 -21.79 -21.97 19.81
C SER A 230 -23.16 -21.88 20.47
N ARG A 231 -23.93 -22.97 20.40
CA ARG A 231 -25.19 -23.11 21.17
C ARG A 231 -24.87 -22.69 22.60
N PRO A 232 -25.64 -21.80 23.22
CA PRO A 232 -25.44 -21.49 24.63
C PRO A 232 -25.54 -22.80 25.40
N SER A 233 -24.46 -23.18 26.08
CA SER A 233 -24.47 -24.39 26.89
C SER A 233 -25.50 -24.22 27.98
N SER A 234 -26.30 -25.26 28.19
CA SER A 234 -27.38 -25.33 29.23
C SER A 234 -26.89 -24.89 30.60
N ARG A 235 -25.62 -25.05 30.92
CA ARG A 235 -24.98 -24.59 32.17
C ARG A 235 -25.03 -23.05 32.39
N ARG A 236 -25.14 -22.23 31.37
CA ARG A 236 -25.25 -20.78 31.56
C ARG A 236 -26.68 -20.37 31.96
N ARG A 237 -27.69 -21.11 31.54
CA ARG A 237 -29.08 -20.91 32.00
C ARG A 237 -29.29 -21.32 33.46
N GLU A 238 -28.64 -22.38 33.93
CA GLU A 238 -28.69 -22.77 35.35
C GLU A 238 -27.99 -21.75 36.25
N MET A 239 -26.91 -21.14 35.79
CA MET A 239 -26.17 -20.13 36.57
C MET A 239 -26.88 -18.77 36.60
N GLU A 240 -27.65 -18.42 35.58
CA GLU A 240 -28.49 -17.21 35.58
C GLU A 240 -29.77 -17.39 36.45
N MET A 241 -30.25 -18.60 36.63
CA MET A 241 -31.37 -18.88 37.59
C MET A 241 -30.90 -18.87 39.05
N LEU A 242 -29.63 -19.14 39.34
CA LEU A 242 -29.07 -19.12 40.70
C LEU A 242 -28.70 -17.70 41.19
N ILE A 243 -28.60 -16.73 40.31
CA ILE A 243 -28.26 -15.34 40.67
C ILE A 243 -29.49 -14.50 41.04
N ASN A 244 -30.72 -14.98 40.75
CA ASN A 244 -31.94 -14.22 41.00
C ASN A 244 -32.70 -14.65 42.31
N THR A 245 -32.04 -15.28 43.27
CA THR A 245 -32.56 -15.47 44.62
C THR A 245 -32.05 -14.37 45.56
N PRO A 246 -32.90 -13.64 46.26
CA PRO A 246 -32.48 -12.55 47.16
C PRO A 246 -31.76 -13.13 48.38
N PRO A 247 -30.67 -12.47 48.86
CA PRO A 247 -29.92 -12.94 50.01
C PRO A 247 -30.66 -12.70 51.30
N SER A 248 -30.77 -13.78 52.07
CA SER A 248 -31.22 -13.74 53.48
C SER A 248 -30.06 -13.20 54.33
N ILE A 249 -30.37 -12.21 55.15
CA ILE A 249 -29.47 -11.49 56.04
C ILE A 249 -29.09 -12.40 57.22
N ALA A 250 -27.78 -12.57 57.46
CA ALA A 250 -27.28 -12.94 58.76
C ALA A 250 -25.98 -12.12 58.98
N GLU A 251 -26.06 -11.27 60.01
CA GLU A 251 -24.99 -10.43 60.53
C GLU A 251 -23.96 -11.30 61.26
N GLU A 252 -22.68 -11.01 61.12
CA GLU A 252 -21.64 -11.10 62.15
C GLU A 252 -20.34 -10.40 61.67
N GLU A 253 -19.95 -9.41 62.42
CA GLU A 253 -18.69 -8.60 62.40
C GLU A 253 -17.72 -9.11 63.48
N PRO A 254 -16.52 -8.48 63.67
CA PRO A 254 -15.28 -8.59 62.88
C PRO A 254 -14.08 -9.02 63.78
N SER A 255 -12.91 -9.25 63.19
CA SER A 255 -11.67 -9.04 63.92
C SER A 255 -10.48 -8.80 62.99
N ALA A 256 -9.72 -7.82 63.44
CA ALA A 256 -8.57 -7.18 62.82
C ALA A 256 -7.25 -7.96 62.99
N ASP A 257 -6.24 -7.40 62.27
CA ASP A 257 -4.78 -7.56 62.37
C ASP A 257 -4.18 -8.51 61.32
N ASP A 258 -3.14 -8.15 60.56
CA ASP A 258 -1.94 -7.34 60.75
C ASP A 258 -1.17 -7.21 59.42
N MET A 259 -0.61 -6.03 59.17
CA MET A 259 0.65 -5.56 58.57
C MET A 259 1.41 -6.38 57.46
N THR A 260 1.43 -5.80 56.26
CA THR A 260 2.56 -5.33 55.38
C THR A 260 3.75 -6.24 55.02
N PRO A 261 4.68 -5.75 54.19
CA PRO A 261 4.75 -6.01 52.71
C PRO A 261 6.07 -6.64 52.29
N SER A 262 6.19 -7.13 51.11
CA SER A 262 7.45 -7.13 50.33
C SER A 262 7.40 -7.93 49.03
N SER A 263 7.62 -7.18 47.94
CA SER A 263 8.49 -7.50 46.79
C SER A 263 8.86 -8.98 46.53
N LEU A 264 8.72 -9.40 45.31
CA LEU A 264 9.81 -9.80 44.43
C LEU A 264 9.27 -10.45 43.13
N ILE A 265 9.75 -9.94 42.04
CA ILE A 265 9.90 -10.48 40.70
C ILE A 265 10.07 -12.02 40.71
N SER A 266 9.26 -12.71 39.90
CA SER A 266 9.67 -13.96 39.29
C SER A 266 8.98 -14.20 37.95
N SER A 267 9.79 -14.05 36.93
CA SER A 267 9.58 -14.55 35.58
C SER A 267 9.53 -16.08 35.62
N ASN A 268 8.41 -16.65 35.19
CA ASN A 268 8.39 -18.04 34.75
C ASN A 268 7.58 -18.18 33.48
N SER A 269 8.32 -18.23 32.37
CA SER A 269 7.87 -18.73 31.08
C SER A 269 7.77 -20.27 31.21
N SER A 270 6.57 -20.81 31.37
CA SER A 270 6.32 -22.22 31.11
C SER A 270 5.67 -22.37 29.74
N ALA A 271 6.47 -22.85 28.80
CA ALA A 271 6.03 -23.25 27.48
C ALA A 271 5.10 -24.46 27.61
N ALA A 272 3.82 -24.28 27.29
CA ALA A 272 2.90 -25.39 27.06
C ALA A 272 3.09 -25.93 25.64
N PRO A 273 2.93 -27.25 25.39
CA PRO A 273 3.14 -27.83 24.07
C PRO A 273 2.06 -27.39 23.09
N ILE A 274 2.52 -26.95 21.92
CA ILE A 274 1.69 -26.49 20.81
C ILE A 274 0.97 -27.70 20.22
N SER A 275 -0.35 -27.75 20.36
CA SER A 275 -1.21 -28.70 19.64
C SER A 275 -1.32 -28.31 18.18
N PRO A 276 -1.19 -29.24 17.21
CA PRO A 276 -1.35 -28.97 15.79
C PRO A 276 -2.83 -28.85 15.44
N GLY A 277 -3.34 -27.63 15.26
CA GLY A 277 -4.74 -27.35 14.93
C GLY A 277 -5.09 -25.88 14.92
N ILE A 278 -4.11 -24.99 14.74
CA ILE A 278 -4.38 -23.54 14.67
C ILE A 278 -4.86 -23.20 13.27
N THR A 279 -6.18 -23.07 13.10
CA THR A 279 -6.74 -22.29 12.00
C THR A 279 -6.13 -20.89 12.10
N SER A 280 -5.30 -20.51 11.10
CA SER A 280 -4.60 -19.22 11.04
C SER A 280 -5.61 -18.07 11.18
N GLU A 281 -5.68 -17.49 12.37
CA GLU A 281 -6.67 -16.45 12.67
C GLU A 281 -6.25 -15.12 12.04
N THR A 282 -7.11 -14.53 11.18
CA THR A 282 -6.85 -13.23 10.56
C THR A 282 -6.80 -12.12 11.62
N ALA A 283 -5.71 -11.37 11.71
CA ALA A 283 -5.65 -10.21 12.58
C ALA A 283 -6.56 -9.09 12.08
N VAL A 284 -7.20 -8.36 13.00
CA VAL A 284 -8.04 -7.20 12.64
C VAL A 284 -7.19 -6.00 12.22
N TYR A 285 -6.00 -5.88 12.82
CA TYR A 285 -4.99 -4.88 12.49
C TYR A 285 -3.62 -5.39 12.92
N VAL A 286 -2.64 -5.24 12.05
CA VAL A 286 -1.21 -5.49 12.33
C VAL A 286 -0.41 -4.21 12.11
N GLN A 287 0.66 -4.02 12.89
CA GLN A 287 1.59 -2.90 12.71
C GLN A 287 2.20 -2.96 11.31
N GLY A 288 2.25 -1.82 10.62
CA GLY A 288 2.68 -1.71 9.22
C GLY A 288 1.52 -1.56 8.23
N MET A 289 0.29 -1.98 8.58
CA MET A 289 -0.89 -1.69 7.76
C MET A 289 -1.10 -0.19 7.53
N ASN A 290 -0.69 0.66 8.48
CA ASN A 290 -0.73 2.11 8.34
C ASN A 290 0.15 2.61 7.19
N VAL A 291 1.37 2.10 7.07
CA VAL A 291 2.31 2.45 6.00
C VAL A 291 1.84 1.86 4.66
N LEU A 292 1.36 0.61 4.65
CA LEU A 292 0.79 -0.02 3.45
C LEU A 292 -0.49 0.70 2.97
N CYS A 293 -1.29 1.27 3.87
CA CYS A 293 -2.49 2.03 3.54
C CYS A 293 -2.18 3.42 2.97
N ALA A 294 -1.05 4.01 3.37
CA ALA A 294 -0.71 5.39 3.09
C ALA A 294 -0.70 5.76 1.59
N PRO A 295 -0.09 4.99 0.67
CA PRO A 295 -0.10 5.31 -0.76
C PRO A 295 -1.50 5.25 -1.39
N PHE A 296 -2.37 4.34 -0.94
CA PHE A 296 -3.76 4.30 -1.41
C PHE A 296 -4.51 5.57 -1.05
N LEU A 297 -4.39 6.02 0.21
CA LEU A 297 -5.05 7.22 0.68
C LEU A 297 -4.44 8.48 0.06
N TYR A 298 -3.13 8.49 -0.20
CA TYR A 298 -2.45 9.58 -0.86
C TYR A 298 -2.89 9.74 -2.33
N ALA A 299 -2.98 8.64 -3.08
CA ALA A 299 -3.33 8.66 -4.50
C ALA A 299 -4.83 8.85 -4.76
N ALA A 300 -5.70 8.40 -3.85
CA ALA A 300 -7.14 8.44 -4.02
C ALA A 300 -7.72 9.87 -3.96
N ARG A 301 -8.86 10.07 -4.60
CA ARG A 301 -9.60 11.33 -4.58
C ARG A 301 -10.56 11.41 -3.39
N SER A 302 -10.91 10.25 -2.82
CA SER A 302 -11.79 10.13 -1.67
C SER A 302 -11.36 9.01 -0.74
N GLU A 303 -11.72 9.10 0.54
CA GLU A 303 -11.49 8.02 1.52
C GLU A 303 -12.23 6.72 1.13
N VAL A 304 -13.36 6.82 0.43
CA VAL A 304 -14.15 5.66 -0.02
C VAL A 304 -13.38 4.86 -1.07
N GLU A 305 -12.77 5.54 -2.05
CA GLU A 305 -11.91 4.89 -3.06
C GLU A 305 -10.69 4.23 -2.40
N ALA A 306 -10.00 4.95 -1.51
CA ALA A 306 -8.87 4.41 -0.76
C ALA A 306 -9.27 3.19 0.09
N PHE A 307 -10.44 3.25 0.74
CA PHE A 307 -10.97 2.14 1.52
C PHE A 307 -11.25 0.91 0.65
N ALA A 308 -11.93 1.10 -0.50
CA ALA A 308 -12.21 0.01 -1.42
C ALA A 308 -10.92 -0.68 -1.90
N LEU A 309 -9.94 0.12 -2.34
CA LEU A 309 -8.64 -0.37 -2.79
C LEU A 309 -7.91 -1.12 -1.67
N PHE A 310 -7.66 -0.47 -0.54
CA PHE A 310 -6.87 -1.04 0.53
C PHE A 310 -7.53 -2.27 1.16
N HIS A 311 -8.83 -2.24 1.45
CA HIS A 311 -9.54 -3.39 2.01
C HIS A 311 -9.48 -4.61 1.08
N ASN A 312 -9.79 -4.43 -0.23
CA ASN A 312 -9.72 -5.53 -1.18
C ASN A 312 -8.28 -6.04 -1.33
N PHE A 313 -7.30 -5.13 -1.41
CA PHE A 313 -5.90 -5.50 -1.52
C PHE A 313 -5.44 -6.43 -0.39
N ILE A 314 -5.65 -6.06 0.88
CA ILE A 314 -5.21 -6.88 2.02
C ILE A 314 -6.04 -8.13 2.26
N THR A 315 -7.25 -8.22 1.71
CA THR A 315 -8.13 -9.38 1.91
C THR A 315 -8.13 -10.36 0.75
N ARG A 316 -7.79 -9.92 -0.47
CA ARG A 316 -7.79 -10.75 -1.69
C ARG A 316 -6.40 -10.96 -2.28
N GLU A 317 -5.59 -9.88 -2.39
CA GLU A 317 -4.27 -9.95 -3.02
C GLU A 317 -3.19 -10.44 -2.04
N CYS A 318 -3.21 -9.93 -0.80
CA CYS A 318 -2.22 -10.24 0.22
C CYS A 318 -2.83 -10.71 1.55
N PRO A 319 -3.77 -11.68 1.55
CA PRO A 319 -4.41 -12.14 2.80
C PRO A 319 -3.41 -12.75 3.79
N GLY A 320 -2.33 -13.38 3.33
CA GLY A 320 -1.26 -13.92 4.15
C GLY A 320 -0.49 -12.87 4.95
N TYR A 321 -0.62 -11.58 4.60
CA TYR A 321 0.04 -10.48 5.33
C TYR A 321 -0.69 -10.10 6.62
N ILE A 322 -1.97 -10.49 6.76
CA ILE A 322 -2.79 -10.21 7.94
C ILE A 322 -3.28 -11.49 8.65
N ARG A 323 -2.95 -12.68 8.12
CA ARG A 323 -3.29 -13.98 8.73
C ARG A 323 -2.12 -14.50 9.57
N GLY A 324 -2.46 -15.26 10.60
CA GLY A 324 -1.48 -15.84 11.52
C GLY A 324 -0.58 -14.77 12.14
N ALA A 325 0.68 -15.05 12.19
CA ALA A 325 1.73 -14.10 12.60
C ALA A 325 2.36 -13.38 11.38
N MET A 326 1.56 -12.99 10.37
CA MET A 326 2.02 -12.46 9.08
C MET A 326 2.80 -13.52 8.27
N ASP A 327 2.26 -14.73 8.19
CA ASP A 327 2.93 -15.88 7.57
C ASP A 327 3.38 -15.61 6.14
N GLY A 328 2.58 -14.85 5.36
CA GLY A 328 2.94 -14.43 4.01
C GLY A 328 4.19 -13.55 3.96
N VAL A 329 4.32 -12.62 4.92
CA VAL A 329 5.51 -11.76 5.01
C VAL A 329 6.75 -12.59 5.34
N HIS A 330 6.66 -13.51 6.31
CA HIS A 330 7.77 -14.38 6.67
C HIS A 330 8.19 -15.31 5.52
N ARG A 331 7.23 -15.86 4.77
CA ARG A 331 7.52 -16.61 3.53
C ARG A 331 8.20 -15.72 2.51
N GLY A 332 7.70 -14.49 2.30
CA GLY A 332 8.29 -13.52 1.39
C GLY A 332 9.76 -13.20 1.73
N LEU A 333 10.11 -13.08 3.01
CA LEU A 333 11.51 -12.86 3.44
C LEU A 333 12.43 -14.00 3.08
N VAL A 334 11.99 -15.25 3.26
CA VAL A 334 12.75 -16.43 2.82
C VAL A 334 12.93 -16.44 1.30
N LEU A 335 11.91 -16.01 0.56
CA LEU A 335 11.97 -15.93 -0.89
C LEU A 335 12.92 -14.81 -1.39
N VAL A 336 13.07 -13.70 -0.65
CA VAL A 336 14.10 -12.69 -0.95
C VAL A 336 15.49 -13.32 -0.91
N ASP A 337 15.82 -14.07 0.16
CA ASP A 337 17.12 -14.72 0.30
C ASP A 337 17.36 -15.75 -0.83
N ARG A 338 16.40 -16.62 -1.11
CA ARG A 338 16.50 -17.65 -2.17
C ARG A 338 16.61 -17.05 -3.57
N CYS A 339 15.87 -15.99 -3.85
CA CYS A 339 15.97 -15.30 -5.14
C CYS A 339 17.32 -14.59 -5.30
N LEU A 340 17.84 -14.02 -4.21
CA LEU A 340 19.17 -13.37 -4.22
C LEU A 340 20.28 -14.39 -4.48
N GLU A 341 20.21 -15.59 -3.90
CA GLU A 341 21.17 -16.69 -4.13
C GLU A 341 21.23 -17.08 -5.61
N ILE A 342 20.10 -17.11 -6.29
CA ILE A 342 20.02 -17.49 -7.71
C ILE A 342 20.52 -16.36 -8.63
N VAL A 343 20.10 -15.13 -8.31
CA VAL A 343 20.31 -13.98 -9.22
C VAL A 343 21.71 -13.37 -9.06
N GLU A 344 22.19 -13.27 -7.81
CA GLU A 344 23.48 -12.67 -7.45
C GLU A 344 24.15 -13.45 -6.32
N PRO A 345 24.67 -14.68 -6.61
CA PRO A 345 25.19 -15.61 -5.60
C PRO A 345 26.38 -15.03 -4.83
N LYS A 346 27.19 -14.17 -5.44
CA LYS A 346 28.33 -13.54 -4.77
C LYS A 346 27.89 -12.59 -3.66
N LEU A 347 26.88 -11.77 -3.93
CA LEU A 347 26.30 -10.87 -2.93
C LEU A 347 25.60 -11.65 -1.82
N ALA A 348 24.82 -12.68 -2.18
CA ALA A 348 24.14 -13.55 -1.23
C ALA A 348 25.14 -14.21 -0.26
N ALA A 349 26.18 -14.86 -0.77
CA ALA A 349 27.22 -15.50 0.03
C ALA A 349 27.90 -14.49 0.97
N TYR A 350 28.17 -13.28 0.49
CA TYR A 350 28.78 -12.24 1.31
C TYR A 350 27.84 -11.83 2.47
N LEU A 351 26.58 -11.51 2.19
CA LEU A 351 25.61 -11.13 3.24
C LEU A 351 25.42 -12.25 4.25
N PHE A 352 25.29 -13.49 3.81
CA PHE A 352 25.11 -14.64 4.69
C PHE A 352 26.35 -14.91 5.55
N SER A 353 27.55 -14.69 5.02
CA SER A 353 28.79 -14.78 5.81
C SER A 353 28.86 -13.76 6.96
N LYS A 354 28.09 -12.66 6.82
CA LYS A 354 27.92 -11.63 7.87
C LYS A 354 26.68 -11.88 8.74
N GLY A 355 25.97 -13.00 8.56
CA GLY A 355 24.73 -13.33 9.28
C GLY A 355 23.54 -12.47 8.88
N LEU A 356 23.60 -11.79 7.72
CA LEU A 356 22.57 -10.85 7.24
C LEU A 356 21.61 -11.58 6.30
N GLN A 357 20.53 -12.11 6.86
CA GLN A 357 19.38 -12.64 6.13
C GLN A 357 18.32 -11.55 5.93
N ALA A 358 17.45 -11.68 4.93
CA ALA A 358 16.40 -10.71 4.58
C ALA A 358 15.48 -10.35 5.77
N LYS A 359 15.25 -11.28 6.68
CA LYS A 359 14.46 -11.04 7.92
C LYS A 359 14.99 -9.89 8.79
N LEU A 360 16.28 -9.54 8.68
CA LEU A 360 16.90 -8.49 9.49
C LEU A 360 16.78 -7.10 8.87
N TYR A 361 16.57 -7.00 7.54
CA TYR A 361 16.58 -5.72 6.85
C TYR A 361 15.41 -5.50 5.88
N ALA A 362 14.85 -6.56 5.30
CA ALA A 362 13.82 -6.45 4.26
C ALA A 362 12.38 -6.51 4.79
N PHE A 363 12.16 -6.76 6.09
CA PHE A 363 10.83 -6.91 6.67
C PHE A 363 9.90 -5.72 6.37
N PRO A 364 10.30 -4.44 6.55
CA PRO A 364 9.45 -3.32 6.21
C PRO A 364 9.10 -3.28 4.71
N SER A 365 10.07 -3.54 3.83
CA SER A 365 9.88 -3.49 2.37
C SER A 365 8.98 -4.61 1.87
N VAL A 366 9.05 -5.81 2.45
CA VAL A 366 8.12 -6.91 2.12
C VAL A 366 6.72 -6.56 2.60
N LEU A 367 6.55 -6.21 3.88
CA LEU A 367 5.25 -5.95 4.49
C LEU A 367 4.51 -4.79 3.81
N THR A 368 5.22 -3.75 3.38
CA THR A 368 4.63 -2.51 2.87
C THR A 368 4.72 -2.35 1.36
N LEU A 369 5.17 -3.36 0.62
CA LEU A 369 5.43 -3.26 -0.83
C LEU A 369 6.33 -2.05 -1.16
N CYS A 370 7.42 -1.91 -0.43
CA CYS A 370 8.38 -0.81 -0.53
C CYS A 370 7.80 0.59 -0.24
N ALA A 371 6.57 0.71 0.28
CA ALA A 371 5.99 2.02 0.65
C ALA A 371 6.76 2.73 1.77
N CYS A 372 7.61 2.02 2.52
CA CYS A 372 8.50 2.59 3.52
C CYS A 372 9.75 3.29 2.92
N THR A 373 10.02 3.13 1.62
CA THR A 373 11.21 3.68 0.94
C THR A 373 10.82 4.90 0.12
N PRO A 374 11.25 6.12 0.51
CA PRO A 374 10.94 7.34 -0.23
C PRO A 374 11.66 7.39 -1.59
N PRO A 375 11.24 8.25 -2.54
CA PRO A 375 10.13 9.20 -2.44
C PRO A 375 8.78 8.59 -2.83
N LEU A 376 7.70 9.12 -2.27
CA LEU A 376 6.34 8.61 -2.47
C LEU A 376 5.90 8.57 -3.96
N PRO A 377 6.22 9.52 -4.85
CA PRO A 377 5.91 9.41 -6.27
C PRO A 377 6.48 8.16 -6.94
N GLU A 378 7.68 7.74 -6.56
CA GLU A 378 8.31 6.52 -7.08
C GLU A 378 7.64 5.25 -6.53
N VAL A 379 7.17 5.28 -5.27
CA VAL A 379 6.35 4.21 -4.71
C VAL A 379 5.07 4.02 -5.53
N LEU A 380 4.38 5.11 -5.89
CA LEU A 380 3.17 5.03 -6.71
C LEU A 380 3.46 4.44 -8.09
N HIS A 381 4.57 4.80 -8.70
CA HIS A 381 5.00 4.24 -9.98
C HIS A 381 5.36 2.74 -9.86
N LEU A 382 6.05 2.35 -8.80
CA LEU A 382 6.32 0.93 -8.54
C LEU A 382 5.01 0.15 -8.36
N TRP A 383 4.01 0.73 -7.70
CA TRP A 383 2.71 0.09 -7.49
C TRP A 383 1.88 -0.02 -8.77
N ASP A 384 1.98 0.93 -9.71
CA ASP A 384 1.39 0.79 -11.03
C ASP A 384 1.85 -0.52 -11.71
N PHE A 385 3.16 -0.81 -11.61
CA PHE A 385 3.74 -2.05 -12.12
C PHE A 385 3.31 -3.29 -11.31
N LEU A 386 3.35 -3.21 -9.97
CA LEU A 386 2.98 -4.35 -9.11
C LEU A 386 1.51 -4.74 -9.30
N PHE A 387 0.60 -3.79 -9.46
CA PHE A 387 -0.81 -4.09 -9.68
C PHE A 387 -1.09 -4.59 -11.12
N ALA A 388 -0.28 -4.17 -12.09
CA ALA A 388 -0.39 -4.68 -13.45
C ALA A 388 0.11 -6.12 -13.61
N TYR A 389 1.17 -6.51 -12.89
CA TYR A 389 1.87 -7.78 -13.09
C TYR A 389 1.85 -8.72 -11.89
N GLY A 390 1.43 -8.26 -10.74
CA GLY A 390 1.25 -9.02 -9.51
C GLY A 390 2.10 -8.49 -8.34
N SER A 391 1.46 -8.34 -7.19
CA SER A 391 2.07 -7.84 -5.95
C SER A 391 3.23 -8.72 -5.46
N HIS A 392 3.24 -10.02 -5.83
CA HIS A 392 4.32 -10.96 -5.52
C HIS A 392 5.69 -10.55 -6.10
N LEU A 393 5.70 -9.75 -7.17
CA LEU A 393 6.93 -9.23 -7.77
C LEU A 393 7.66 -8.24 -6.86
N ASN A 394 7.03 -7.75 -5.80
CA ASN A 394 7.70 -6.92 -4.79
C ASN A 394 8.94 -7.63 -4.21
N ILE A 395 8.92 -8.95 -4.07
CA ILE A 395 10.08 -9.73 -3.61
C ILE A 395 11.26 -9.52 -4.56
N LEU A 396 11.03 -9.58 -5.86
CA LEU A 396 12.06 -9.37 -6.87
C LEU A 396 12.47 -7.89 -6.99
N CYS A 397 11.57 -6.95 -6.70
CA CYS A 397 11.90 -5.52 -6.61
C CYS A 397 12.88 -5.24 -5.45
N ILE A 398 12.74 -5.95 -4.32
CA ILE A 398 13.69 -5.86 -3.20
C ILE A 398 15.05 -6.45 -3.60
N VAL A 399 15.07 -7.59 -4.31
CA VAL A 399 16.31 -8.16 -4.86
C VAL A 399 16.96 -7.19 -5.86
N ALA A 400 16.17 -6.52 -6.71
CA ALA A 400 16.68 -5.49 -7.63
C ALA A 400 17.35 -4.32 -6.89
N GLN A 401 16.74 -3.84 -5.78
CA GLN A 401 17.35 -2.81 -4.93
C GLN A 401 18.70 -3.27 -4.32
N LEU A 402 18.77 -4.53 -3.87
CA LEU A 402 20.03 -5.10 -3.36
C LEU A 402 21.11 -5.17 -4.44
N ILE A 403 20.73 -5.49 -5.67
CA ILE A 403 21.66 -5.51 -6.83
C ILE A 403 22.15 -4.10 -7.16
N GLN A 404 21.30 -3.08 -7.11
CA GLN A 404 21.74 -1.68 -7.29
C GLN A 404 22.78 -1.26 -6.25
N MET A 405 22.66 -1.78 -5.03
CA MET A 405 23.57 -1.49 -3.91
C MET A 405 24.78 -2.45 -3.87
N ARG A 406 24.89 -3.39 -4.80
CA ARG A 406 25.85 -4.50 -4.79
C ARG A 406 27.28 -4.09 -4.44
N ASP A 407 27.82 -3.17 -5.19
CA ASP A 407 29.22 -2.76 -5.02
C ASP A 407 29.45 -2.03 -3.70
N THR A 408 28.51 -1.19 -3.29
CA THR A 408 28.52 -0.51 -2.00
C THR A 408 28.48 -1.53 -0.85
N LEU A 409 27.66 -2.57 -0.97
CA LEU A 409 27.52 -3.62 0.04
C LEU A 409 28.80 -4.48 0.12
N LEU A 410 29.31 -4.96 -1.02
CA LEU A 410 30.50 -5.81 -1.08
C LEU A 410 31.78 -5.11 -0.57
N ASN A 411 31.90 -3.81 -0.80
CA ASN A 411 33.07 -3.02 -0.39
C ASN A 411 32.96 -2.50 1.06
N SER A 412 31.80 -2.70 1.73
CA SER A 412 31.58 -2.20 3.09
C SER A 412 31.96 -3.23 4.13
N PRO A 413 32.78 -2.93 5.12
CA PRO A 413 33.04 -3.84 6.24
C PRO A 413 31.81 -4.05 7.13
N SER A 414 30.82 -3.14 7.06
CA SER A 414 29.59 -3.18 7.86
C SER A 414 28.33 -2.96 7.00
N PRO A 415 27.96 -3.93 6.14
CA PRO A 415 26.81 -3.82 5.24
C PRO A 415 25.48 -3.63 5.96
N ASN A 416 25.36 -4.07 7.23
CA ASN A 416 24.18 -3.87 8.06
C ASN A 416 23.77 -2.39 8.21
N LYS A 417 24.73 -1.47 8.28
CA LYS A 417 24.44 -0.02 8.35
C LYS A 417 23.77 0.48 7.07
N ILE A 418 24.21 -0.02 5.93
CA ILE A 418 23.69 0.33 4.59
C ILE A 418 22.28 -0.26 4.43
N LEU A 419 22.09 -1.52 4.82
CA LEU A 419 20.80 -2.23 4.71
C LEU A 419 19.71 -1.67 5.64
N ARG A 420 20.04 -0.90 6.67
CA ARG A 420 19.06 -0.21 7.53
C ARG A 420 18.42 1.00 6.86
N SER A 421 19.03 1.54 5.84
CA SER A 421 18.55 2.73 5.12
C SER A 421 18.79 2.51 3.62
N PHE A 422 17.80 1.95 2.95
CA PHE A 422 17.82 1.80 1.50
C PHE A 422 17.96 3.19 0.84
N PRO A 423 18.64 3.28 -0.32
CA PRO A 423 18.70 4.51 -1.09
C PRO A 423 17.27 4.93 -1.53
N PRO A 424 17.11 6.19 -1.95
CA PRO A 424 15.86 6.63 -2.54
C PRO A 424 15.40 5.68 -3.64
N LEU A 425 14.10 5.39 -3.67
CA LEU A 425 13.50 4.48 -4.64
C LEU A 425 13.60 5.08 -6.05
N ASP A 426 14.13 4.33 -7.00
CA ASP A 426 14.03 4.60 -8.43
C ASP A 426 13.20 3.48 -9.07
N ALA A 427 11.91 3.74 -9.21
CA ALA A 427 10.98 2.73 -9.70
C ALA A 427 11.30 2.29 -11.12
N LYS A 428 11.78 3.19 -11.97
CA LYS A 428 12.12 2.88 -13.37
C LYS A 428 13.24 1.85 -13.45
N GLU A 429 14.32 2.07 -12.73
CA GLU A 429 15.45 1.14 -12.73
C GLU A 429 15.12 -0.17 -12.03
N ILE A 430 14.39 -0.11 -10.90
CA ILE A 430 13.94 -1.32 -10.17
C ILE A 430 13.04 -2.17 -11.04
N ILE A 431 12.08 -1.58 -11.74
CA ILE A 431 11.18 -2.31 -12.65
C ILE A 431 11.98 -2.95 -13.79
N ALA A 432 12.91 -2.20 -14.42
CA ALA A 432 13.74 -2.72 -15.49
C ALA A 432 14.58 -3.91 -15.03
N LEU A 433 15.22 -3.82 -13.86
CA LEU A 433 15.98 -4.94 -13.27
C LEU A 433 15.08 -6.10 -12.90
N THR A 434 13.90 -5.83 -12.31
CA THR A 434 12.94 -6.89 -11.94
C THR A 434 12.50 -7.70 -13.15
N VAL A 435 12.23 -7.06 -14.28
CA VAL A 435 11.88 -7.74 -15.54
C VAL A 435 13.03 -8.64 -16.05
N LEU A 436 14.28 -8.25 -15.85
CA LEU A 436 15.44 -9.09 -16.18
C LEU A 436 15.60 -10.25 -15.17
N ILE A 437 15.40 -9.99 -13.89
CA ILE A 437 15.53 -10.97 -12.80
C ILE A 437 14.51 -12.10 -12.95
N VAL A 438 13.25 -11.80 -13.26
CA VAL A 438 12.19 -12.79 -13.45
C VAL A 438 12.60 -13.94 -14.38
N ARG A 439 13.43 -13.65 -15.40
CA ARG A 439 13.90 -14.64 -16.35
C ARG A 439 14.85 -15.67 -15.77
N LYS A 440 15.54 -15.31 -14.68
CA LYS A 440 16.49 -16.19 -13.99
C LYS A 440 15.83 -17.06 -12.94
N ILE A 441 14.60 -16.73 -12.53
CA ILE A 441 13.89 -17.46 -11.49
C ILE A 441 13.32 -18.76 -12.05
N PRO A 442 13.66 -19.94 -11.47
CA PRO A 442 13.07 -21.22 -11.86
C PRO A 442 11.55 -21.24 -11.65
N GLU A 443 10.83 -21.97 -12.49
CA GLU A 443 9.36 -22.07 -12.43
C GLU A 443 8.82 -22.49 -11.06
N PRO A 444 9.40 -23.48 -10.34
CA PRO A 444 8.92 -23.85 -8.99
C PRO A 444 9.03 -22.69 -8.00
N LEU A 445 10.15 -21.95 -8.00
CA LEU A 445 10.34 -20.82 -7.11
C LEU A 445 9.41 -19.66 -7.50
N TYR A 446 9.14 -19.48 -8.78
CA TYR A 446 8.19 -18.48 -9.24
C TYR A 446 6.75 -18.79 -8.78
N ALA A 447 6.36 -20.06 -8.75
CA ALA A 447 5.07 -20.48 -8.20
C ALA A 447 4.98 -20.16 -6.69
N GLU A 448 6.06 -20.41 -5.92
CA GLU A 448 6.12 -20.02 -4.50
C GLU A 448 6.02 -18.49 -4.31
N LEU A 449 6.63 -17.69 -5.22
CA LEU A 449 6.48 -16.23 -5.23
C LEU A 449 5.01 -15.80 -5.40
N ILE A 450 4.26 -16.44 -6.30
CA ILE A 450 2.84 -16.14 -6.52
C ILE A 450 2.01 -16.47 -5.28
N ASP A 451 2.34 -17.52 -4.56
CA ASP A 451 1.51 -18.07 -3.50
C ASP A 451 1.87 -17.54 -2.10
N HIS A 452 3.02 -16.89 -1.92
CA HIS A 452 3.47 -16.48 -0.58
C HIS A 452 2.53 -15.50 0.12
N ALA A 453 1.86 -14.65 -0.62
CA ALA A 453 0.98 -13.62 -0.08
C ALA A 453 -0.47 -14.09 0.15
N LYS A 454 -0.81 -15.32 -0.29
CA LYS A 454 -2.17 -15.91 -0.20
C LYS A 454 -2.46 -16.62 1.11
#